data_3b2cfbbe41d1f35896abc3e2949022a1
#
_entry.id   3b2cfbbe41d1f35896abc3e2949022a1
#
_cell.length_a   1.000
_cell.length_b   1.000
_cell.length_c   1.000
_cell.angle_alpha   90.00
_cell.angle_beta   90.00
_cell.angle_gamma   90.00
#
_symmetry.space_group_name_H-M   'P 1'
#
loop_
_entity.id
_entity.type
_entity.pdbx_description
1 polymer ?
#
loop_
_entity_poly.entity_id
_entity_poly.type
_entity_poly.pdbx_seq_one_letter_code
_entity_poly.pdbx_strand_id
1 'polypeptide(L)'
;MIKIALDGMGGDNAPQSVIEGAYIALEQFENIEIHLYGKQQAMQPFLKDHPRLHVVHCEEVVEGDDDPARAVRRKKDSSMARMLDAVAEGTMDACLS
;
A
#
# COMPACT_ATOMS: atom_id res chain seq x y z
N MET A 1 6.46 16.58 -5.19
CA MET A 1 6.81 15.31 -4.53
C MET A 1 6.05 14.18 -5.18
N ILE A 2 6.72 13.09 -5.47
CA ILE A 2 6.09 11.91 -6.12
C ILE A 2 5.34 11.10 -5.07
N LYS A 3 4.07 10.83 -5.34
CA LYS A 3 3.21 10.04 -4.44
C LYS A 3 3.11 8.60 -4.92
N ILE A 4 3.55 7.68 -4.10
CA ILE A 4 3.58 6.26 -4.41
C ILE A 4 2.62 5.52 -3.48
N ALA A 5 1.66 4.81 -4.08
CA ALA A 5 0.80 3.89 -3.35
C ALA A 5 1.50 2.53 -3.24
N LEU A 6 1.59 1.99 -2.04
CA LEU A 6 2.27 0.73 -1.77
C LEU A 6 1.30 -0.22 -1.08
N ASP A 7 1.19 -1.45 -1.61
CA ASP A 7 0.34 -2.47 -1.01
C ASP A 7 1.02 -3.05 0.24
N GLY A 8 0.57 -2.61 1.40
CA GLY A 8 1.10 -3.09 2.67
C GLY A 8 0.81 -4.57 2.95
N MET A 9 -0.14 -5.14 2.23
CA MET A 9 -0.58 -6.52 2.44
C MET A 9 -0.09 -7.47 1.35
N GLY A 10 0.71 -6.99 0.40
CA GLY A 10 1.22 -7.81 -0.69
C GLY A 10 2.49 -8.58 -0.32
N GLY A 11 2.57 -9.83 -0.76
CA GLY A 11 3.74 -10.68 -0.55
C GLY A 11 3.65 -11.58 0.66
N ASP A 12 4.57 -12.55 0.73
CA ASP A 12 4.55 -13.62 1.74
C ASP A 12 4.92 -13.13 3.14
N ASN A 13 5.72 -12.08 3.23
CA ASN A 13 6.17 -11.53 4.52
C ASN A 13 5.52 -10.19 4.86
N ALA A 14 4.41 -9.89 4.20
CA ALA A 14 3.64 -8.70 4.50
C ALA A 14 2.91 -8.85 5.84
N PRO A 15 2.68 -7.74 6.56
CA PRO A 15 3.06 -6.39 6.16
C PRO A 15 4.47 -5.97 6.57
N GLN A 16 5.16 -6.76 7.38
CA GLN A 16 6.41 -6.33 8.01
C GLN A 16 7.49 -5.93 7.00
N SER A 17 7.79 -6.82 6.05
CA SER A 17 8.88 -6.57 5.09
C SER A 17 8.57 -5.39 4.17
N VAL A 18 7.31 -5.22 3.79
CA VAL A 18 6.87 -4.10 2.96
C VAL A 18 7.08 -2.78 3.69
N ILE A 19 6.66 -2.72 4.95
CA ILE A 19 6.77 -1.50 5.76
C ILE A 19 8.24 -1.14 6.02
N GLU A 20 9.06 -2.13 6.35
CA GLU A 20 10.50 -1.91 6.52
C GLU A 20 11.15 -1.38 5.24
N GLY A 21 10.78 -1.95 4.09
CA GLY A 21 11.25 -1.47 2.80
C GLY A 21 10.80 -0.04 2.50
N ALA A 22 9.58 0.31 2.90
CA ALA A 22 9.07 1.67 2.73
C ALA A 22 9.92 2.69 3.50
N TYR A 23 10.27 2.41 4.74
CA TYR A 23 11.11 3.31 5.52
C TYR A 23 12.51 3.44 4.94
N ILE A 24 13.09 2.35 4.45
CA ILE A 24 14.39 2.39 3.77
C ILE A 24 14.34 3.29 2.53
N ALA A 25 13.28 3.17 1.73
CA ALA A 25 13.11 4.00 0.55
C ALA A 25 12.97 5.48 0.91
N LEU A 26 12.24 5.80 1.97
CA LEU A 26 12.08 7.18 2.44
C LEU A 26 13.40 7.78 2.92
N GLU A 27 14.30 6.98 3.49
CA GLU A 27 15.62 7.43 3.88
C GLU A 27 16.53 7.71 2.67
N GLN A 28 16.38 6.95 1.59
CA GLN A 28 17.20 7.08 0.41
C GLN A 28 16.73 8.15 -0.57
N PHE A 29 15.42 8.41 -0.62
CA PHE A 29 14.82 9.33 -1.58
C PHE A 29 14.02 10.41 -0.86
N GLU A 30 14.41 11.66 -1.04
CA GLU A 30 13.77 12.78 -0.37
C GLU A 30 12.54 13.31 -1.09
N ASN A 31 12.38 12.98 -2.37
CA ASN A 31 11.35 13.55 -3.24
C ASN A 31 10.11 12.65 -3.39
N ILE A 32 9.98 11.64 -2.55
CA ILE A 32 8.83 10.74 -2.57
C ILE A 32 8.06 10.80 -1.26
N GLU A 33 6.77 10.53 -1.34
CA GLU A 33 5.98 10.15 -0.18
C GLU A 33 5.29 8.82 -0.46
N ILE A 34 5.11 8.01 0.57
CA ILE A 34 4.54 6.68 0.45
C ILE A 34 3.22 6.63 1.19
N HIS A 35 2.20 6.13 0.51
CA HIS A 35 0.88 5.86 1.06
C HIS A 35 0.71 4.33 1.12
N LEU A 36 0.72 3.79 2.34
CA LEU A 36 0.55 2.37 2.58
C LEU A 36 -0.93 2.02 2.63
N TYR A 37 -1.34 1.18 1.71
CA TYR A 37 -2.73 0.70 1.63
C TYR A 37 -2.81 -0.70 2.25
N GLY A 38 -3.71 -0.88 3.20
CA GLY A 38 -3.87 -2.18 3.83
C GLY A 38 -4.70 -2.10 5.10
N LYS A 39 -4.76 -3.22 5.80
CA LYS A 39 -5.46 -3.29 7.08
C LYS A 39 -4.61 -2.60 8.14
N GLN A 40 -5.10 -1.49 8.65
CA GLN A 40 -4.34 -0.68 9.61
C GLN A 40 -3.93 -1.47 10.84
N GLN A 41 -4.81 -2.32 11.37
CA GLN A 41 -4.51 -3.12 12.56
C GLN A 41 -3.35 -4.09 12.32
N ALA A 42 -3.26 -4.67 11.12
CA ALA A 42 -2.17 -5.58 10.78
C ALA A 42 -0.84 -4.85 10.61
N MET A 43 -0.88 -3.62 10.15
CA MET A 43 0.32 -2.81 9.91
C MET A 43 0.81 -2.09 11.17
N GLN A 44 -0.09 -1.80 12.11
CA GLN A 44 0.18 -0.95 13.27
C GLN A 44 1.44 -1.32 14.07
N PRO A 45 1.72 -2.62 14.35
CA PRO A 45 2.91 -2.99 15.13
C PRO A 45 4.23 -2.58 14.50
N PHE A 46 4.25 -2.35 13.19
CA PHE A 46 5.47 -2.05 12.43
C PHE A 46 5.59 -0.58 12.04
N LEU A 47 4.57 0.22 12.33
CA LEU A 47 4.53 1.62 11.91
C LEU A 47 5.33 2.50 12.86
N LYS A 48 6.02 3.49 12.28
CA LYS A 48 6.73 4.56 12.98
C LYS A 48 6.27 5.89 12.40
N ASP A 49 6.32 6.93 13.21
CA ASP A 49 6.00 8.26 12.71
C ASP A 49 7.01 8.69 11.66
N HIS A 50 6.49 9.11 10.51
CA HIS A 50 7.31 9.68 9.46
C HIS A 50 6.46 10.67 8.66
N PRO A 51 6.97 11.91 8.41
CA PRO A 51 6.16 12.94 7.76
C PRO A 51 5.77 12.62 6.32
N ARG A 52 6.49 11.71 5.66
CA ARG A 52 6.24 11.34 4.27
C ARG A 52 5.66 9.93 4.12
N LEU A 53 5.27 9.29 5.23
CA LEU A 53 4.56 8.01 5.18
C LEU A 53 3.15 8.21 5.70
N HIS A 54 2.17 7.77 4.91
CA HIS A 54 0.75 7.87 5.23
C HIS A 54 0.10 6.50 5.14
N VAL A 55 -0.92 6.25 5.95
CA VAL A 55 -1.66 4.99 5.96
C VAL A 55 -3.05 5.22 5.42
N VAL A 56 -3.46 4.38 4.48
CA VAL A 56 -4.83 4.33 3.95
C VAL A 56 -5.42 2.98 4.33
N HIS A 57 -6.39 3.00 5.24
CA HIS A 57 -7.02 1.77 5.71
C HIS A 57 -7.90 1.15 4.65
N CYS A 58 -7.75 -0.16 4.42
CA CYS A 58 -8.57 -0.95 3.52
C CYS A 58 -9.09 -2.18 4.27
N GLU A 59 -10.37 -2.49 4.11
CA GLU A 59 -11.01 -3.59 4.83
C GLU A 59 -10.76 -4.96 4.21
N GLU A 60 -10.45 -5.02 2.91
CA GLU A 60 -10.31 -6.27 2.18
C GLU A 60 -8.90 -6.46 1.65
N VAL A 61 -8.50 -7.72 1.49
CA VAL A 61 -7.20 -8.11 0.96
C VAL A 61 -7.40 -9.06 -0.21
N VAL A 62 -6.65 -8.85 -1.29
CA VAL A 62 -6.54 -9.83 -2.37
C VAL A 62 -5.57 -10.91 -1.91
N GLU A 63 -6.10 -12.13 -1.71
CA GLU A 63 -5.29 -13.25 -1.23
C GLU A 63 -4.45 -13.86 -2.36
N GLY A 64 -3.40 -14.60 -1.97
CA GLY A 64 -2.49 -15.21 -2.94
C GLY A 64 -3.14 -16.22 -3.88
N ASP A 65 -4.24 -16.86 -3.45
CA ASP A 65 -5.01 -17.81 -4.24
C ASP A 65 -6.17 -17.18 -5.02
N ASP A 66 -6.41 -15.87 -4.84
CA ASP A 66 -7.41 -15.15 -5.62
C ASP A 66 -6.92 -14.95 -7.05
N ASP A 67 -7.87 -15.00 -8.01
CA ASP A 67 -7.61 -14.46 -9.35
C ASP A 67 -7.56 -12.92 -9.23
N PRO A 68 -6.42 -12.28 -9.50
CA PRO A 68 -6.26 -10.84 -9.25
C PRO A 68 -7.31 -9.99 -9.98
N ALA A 69 -7.62 -10.30 -11.22
CA ALA A 69 -8.58 -9.51 -11.99
C ALA A 69 -10.00 -9.60 -11.41
N ARG A 70 -10.41 -10.79 -10.96
CA ARG A 70 -11.71 -10.98 -10.30
C ARG A 70 -11.73 -10.35 -8.92
N ALA A 71 -10.65 -10.53 -8.15
CA ALA A 71 -10.57 -10.01 -6.80
C ALA A 71 -10.68 -8.50 -6.78
N VAL A 72 -10.02 -7.80 -7.69
CA VAL A 72 -10.10 -6.34 -7.81
C VAL A 72 -11.53 -5.89 -8.07
N ARG A 73 -12.28 -6.62 -8.91
CA ARG A 73 -13.68 -6.28 -9.21
C ARG A 73 -14.64 -6.57 -8.06
N ARG A 74 -14.39 -7.64 -7.30
CA ARG A 74 -15.25 -8.06 -6.19
C ARG A 74 -14.92 -7.35 -4.88
N LYS A 75 -13.60 -7.25 -4.59
CA LYS A 75 -13.09 -6.69 -3.35
C LYS A 75 -12.71 -5.23 -3.60
N LYS A 76 -13.71 -4.38 -3.74
CA LYS A 76 -13.53 -2.96 -4.09
C LYS A 76 -12.83 -2.16 -3.00
N ASP A 77 -12.87 -2.63 -1.76
CA ASP A 77 -12.14 -2.02 -0.65
C ASP A 77 -10.84 -2.75 -0.33
N SER A 78 -10.32 -3.53 -1.26
CA SER A 78 -8.98 -4.11 -1.12
C SER A 78 -7.91 -3.06 -1.39
N SER A 79 -6.72 -3.29 -0.81
CA SER A 79 -5.59 -2.40 -1.06
C SER A 79 -5.31 -2.27 -2.55
N MET A 80 -5.31 -3.39 -3.28
CA MET A 80 -5.04 -3.39 -4.72
C MET A 80 -6.07 -2.58 -5.51
N ALA A 81 -7.37 -2.76 -5.24
CA ALA A 81 -8.42 -2.03 -5.94
C ALA A 81 -8.35 -0.53 -5.62
N ARG A 82 -8.14 -0.17 -4.37
CA ARG A 82 -8.03 1.22 -3.93
C ARG A 82 -6.82 1.92 -4.53
N MET A 83 -5.68 1.23 -4.62
CA MET A 83 -4.48 1.78 -5.24
C MET A 83 -4.69 2.06 -6.73
N LEU A 84 -5.30 1.12 -7.45
CA LEU A 84 -5.57 1.29 -8.88
C LEU A 84 -6.51 2.47 -9.12
N ASP A 85 -7.55 2.60 -8.30
CA ASP A 85 -8.45 3.75 -8.38
C ASP A 85 -7.73 5.07 -8.12
N ALA A 86 -6.85 5.12 -7.14
CA ALA A 86 -6.10 6.32 -6.80
C ALA A 86 -5.17 6.77 -7.93
N VAL A 87 -4.53 5.81 -8.62
CA VAL A 87 -3.70 6.14 -9.78
C VAL A 87 -4.58 6.63 -10.93
N ALA A 88 -5.70 5.96 -11.18
CA ALA A 88 -6.63 6.36 -12.24
C ALA A 88 -7.21 7.75 -12.01
N GLU A 89 -7.50 8.11 -10.76
CA GLU A 89 -8.02 9.42 -10.37
C GLU A 89 -6.95 10.52 -10.33
N GLY A 90 -5.67 10.15 -10.40
CA GLY A 90 -4.57 11.09 -10.34
C GLY A 90 -4.14 11.52 -8.95
N THR A 91 -4.66 10.88 -7.90
CA THR A 91 -4.26 11.17 -6.52
C THR A 91 -2.93 10.51 -6.14
N MET A 92 -2.55 9.45 -6.85
CA MET A 92 -1.23 8.81 -6.73
C MET A 92 -0.55 8.81 -8.09
N ASP A 93 0.77 8.94 -8.09
CA ASP A 93 1.57 8.94 -9.33
C ASP A 93 1.88 7.52 -9.81
N ALA A 94 2.00 6.58 -8.88
CA ALA A 94 2.28 5.17 -9.20
C ALA A 94 1.83 4.28 -8.06
N CYS A 95 1.72 2.99 -8.33
CA CYS A 95 1.45 1.99 -7.29
C CYS A 95 2.32 0.76 -7.46
N LEU A 96 2.62 0.11 -6.34
CA LEU A 96 3.42 -1.12 -6.27
C LEU A 96 2.72 -2.15 -5.39
N SER A 97 2.71 -3.38 -5.86
CA SER A 97 2.15 -4.49 -5.10
C SER A 97 3.12 -5.66 -5.04
#